data_e10d8f0ebc7dac234a0e4c16325dbbb8
#
_entry.id   e10d8f0ebc7dac234a0e4c16325dbbb8
#
_cell.length_a   1.000
_cell.length_b   1.000
_cell.length_c   1.000
_cell.angle_alpha   90.00
_cell.angle_beta   90.00
_cell.angle_gamma   90.00
#
_symmetry.space_group_name_H-M   'P 1'
#
loop_
_entity.id
_entity.type
_entity.pdbx_description
1 polymer ?
#
loop_
_entity_poly.entity_id
_entity_poly.type
_entity_poly.pdbx_seq_one_letter_code
_entity_poly.pdbx_strand_id
1 'polypeptide(L)'
;MPAARARAFHLPIGLPVEDGFLRALVLTDGLTAAEDFSRIDGLDGLRHIYASETTLAGLIRHQERIVIGSAINAALFAHLRALPLPARQAELRRLAADPAALSGVLRDSLPRAPFGFVPFHFLFKRLARARIARLPVALLGFGFDAIVYLRAQIRMARGAGAGFW
;
A
#
# COMPACT_ATOMS: atom_id res chain seq x y z
N MET A 1 -13.64 13.08 -11.41
CA MET A 1 -12.71 14.13 -10.88
C MET A 1 -12.30 15.06 -12.01
N PRO A 2 -12.34 16.40 -11.86
CA PRO A 2 -11.87 17.36 -12.88
C PRO A 2 -10.39 17.15 -13.22
N ALA A 3 -10.03 17.26 -14.51
CA ALA A 3 -8.65 17.04 -14.98
C ALA A 3 -7.61 17.96 -14.30
N ALA A 4 -7.99 19.21 -14.01
CA ALA A 4 -7.12 20.15 -13.28
C ALA A 4 -6.75 19.62 -11.89
N ARG A 5 -7.68 19.00 -11.17
CA ARG A 5 -7.45 18.41 -9.86
C ARG A 5 -6.58 17.15 -9.95
N ALA A 6 -6.77 16.32 -10.98
CA ALA A 6 -5.92 15.15 -11.20
C ALA A 6 -4.44 15.54 -11.42
N ARG A 7 -4.21 16.65 -12.13
CA ARG A 7 -2.84 17.16 -12.37
C ARG A 7 -2.19 17.79 -11.14
N ALA A 8 -2.97 18.12 -10.11
CA ALA A 8 -2.45 18.69 -8.86
C ALA A 8 -1.92 17.61 -7.89
N PHE A 9 -2.21 16.33 -8.15
CA PHE A 9 -1.68 15.25 -7.33
C PHE A 9 -0.26 14.90 -7.73
N HIS A 10 0.61 14.82 -6.75
CA HIS A 10 1.99 14.40 -6.90
C HIS A 10 2.13 12.99 -6.32
N LEU A 11 2.47 12.01 -7.17
CA LEU A 11 2.70 10.64 -6.75
C LEU A 11 4.20 10.40 -6.56
N PRO A 12 4.64 9.88 -5.42
CA PRO A 12 6.04 9.50 -5.22
C PRO A 12 6.50 8.49 -6.26
N ILE A 13 7.70 8.70 -6.81
CA ILE A 13 8.28 7.78 -7.79
C ILE A 13 8.71 6.49 -7.08
N GLY A 14 8.37 5.34 -7.66
CA GLY A 14 8.76 4.02 -7.14
C GLY A 14 7.83 3.44 -6.09
N LEU A 15 6.60 3.95 -5.95
CA LEU A 15 5.59 3.32 -5.09
C LEU A 15 5.17 1.95 -5.65
N PRO A 16 5.19 0.89 -4.83
CA PRO A 16 4.77 -0.44 -5.27
C PRO A 16 3.26 -0.59 -5.52
N VAL A 17 2.43 0.24 -4.86
CA VAL A 17 0.96 0.23 -4.94
C VAL A 17 0.49 1.69 -5.00
N GLU A 18 0.73 2.30 -6.18
CA GLU A 18 0.43 3.70 -6.45
C GLU A 18 -1.07 4.01 -6.48
N ASP A 19 -1.89 3.03 -6.92
CA ASP A 19 -3.35 3.14 -6.96
C ASP A 19 -3.95 3.35 -5.57
N GLY A 20 -3.45 2.61 -4.57
CA GLY A 20 -3.84 2.79 -3.18
C GLY A 20 -3.46 4.15 -2.62
N PHE A 21 -2.29 4.66 -3.00
CA PHE A 21 -1.84 6.00 -2.60
C PHE A 21 -2.66 7.09 -3.29
N LEU A 22 -2.88 6.99 -4.61
CA LEU A 22 -3.73 7.91 -5.36
C LEU A 22 -5.16 7.94 -4.80
N ARG A 23 -5.72 6.75 -4.49
CA ARG A 23 -7.04 6.67 -3.87
C ARG A 23 -7.10 7.44 -2.56
N ALA A 24 -6.10 7.31 -1.70
CA ALA A 24 -6.05 8.07 -0.45
C ALA A 24 -5.96 9.58 -0.69
N LEU A 25 -5.16 10.04 -1.65
CA LEU A 25 -5.10 11.47 -2.01
C LEU A 25 -6.46 12.00 -2.47
N VAL A 26 -7.20 11.23 -3.28
CA VAL A 26 -8.54 11.62 -3.75
C VAL A 26 -9.52 11.70 -2.58
N LEU A 27 -9.60 10.64 -1.77
CA LEU A 27 -10.54 10.57 -0.65
C LEU A 27 -10.30 11.66 0.39
N THR A 28 -9.05 12.05 0.62
CA THR A 28 -8.65 13.00 1.68
C THR A 28 -8.32 14.40 1.18
N ASP A 29 -8.60 14.70 -0.08
CA ASP A 29 -8.22 15.98 -0.70
C ASP A 29 -6.72 16.30 -0.57
N GLY A 30 -5.88 15.37 -1.00
CA GLY A 30 -4.44 15.54 -0.88
C GLY A 30 -3.92 15.46 0.56
N LEU A 31 -4.52 14.62 1.40
CA LEU A 31 -4.22 14.43 2.82
C LEU A 31 -4.55 15.65 3.70
N THR A 32 -5.49 16.50 3.28
CA THR A 32 -5.88 17.69 4.03
C THR A 32 -7.16 17.53 4.83
N ALA A 33 -8.00 16.54 4.48
CA ALA A 33 -9.32 16.31 5.07
C ALA A 33 -9.46 14.84 5.54
N ALA A 34 -10.54 14.55 6.26
CA ALA A 34 -10.98 13.19 6.52
C ALA A 34 -11.38 12.48 5.22
N GLU A 35 -11.39 11.14 5.23
CA GLU A 35 -11.80 10.35 4.07
C GLU A 35 -13.27 10.60 3.72
N ASP A 36 -13.50 10.96 2.47
CA ASP A 36 -14.82 11.18 1.89
C ASP A 36 -15.02 10.21 0.72
N PHE A 37 -15.76 9.13 0.97
CA PHE A 37 -16.00 8.08 -0.03
C PHE A 37 -16.89 8.53 -1.19
N SER A 38 -17.62 9.63 -1.07
CA SER A 38 -18.41 10.19 -2.18
C SER A 38 -17.55 10.76 -3.32
N ARG A 39 -16.25 10.92 -3.08
CA ARG A 39 -15.29 11.43 -4.08
C ARG A 39 -14.85 10.39 -5.12
N ILE A 40 -15.14 9.12 -4.89
CA ILE A 40 -14.84 8.02 -5.80
C ILE A 40 -16.12 7.27 -6.07
N ASP A 41 -16.48 7.18 -7.36
CA ASP A 41 -17.64 6.44 -7.84
C ASP A 41 -17.25 5.60 -9.05
N GLY A 42 -18.06 4.57 -9.33
CA GLY A 42 -17.95 3.77 -10.52
C GLY A 42 -18.62 4.48 -11.70
N LEU A 43 -18.13 4.25 -12.89
CA LEU A 43 -18.82 4.65 -14.11
C LEU A 43 -19.61 3.45 -14.64
N ASP A 44 -20.92 3.60 -14.77
CA ASP A 44 -21.78 2.56 -15.33
C ASP A 44 -21.31 2.16 -16.73
N GLY A 45 -21.28 0.85 -16.97
CA GLY A 45 -20.84 0.28 -18.24
C GLY A 45 -19.34 0.21 -18.48
N LEU A 46 -18.51 0.85 -17.67
CA LEU A 46 -17.06 0.67 -17.73
C LEU A 46 -16.62 -0.58 -16.98
N ARG A 47 -15.86 -1.43 -17.66
CA ARG A 47 -15.29 -2.65 -17.09
C ARG A 47 -13.80 -2.67 -17.35
N HIS A 48 -13.02 -2.97 -16.31
CA HIS A 48 -11.62 -3.30 -16.46
C HIS A 48 -11.46 -4.81 -16.61
N ILE A 49 -10.87 -5.26 -17.72
CA ILE A 49 -10.59 -6.66 -17.98
C ILE A 49 -9.09 -6.87 -17.72
N TYR A 50 -8.74 -7.74 -16.80
CA TYR A 50 -7.37 -8.11 -16.50
C TYR A 50 -7.24 -9.63 -16.39
N ALA A 51 -6.06 -10.15 -16.73
CA ALA A 51 -5.75 -11.55 -16.54
C ALA A 51 -5.58 -11.85 -15.05
N SER A 52 -6.33 -12.82 -14.55
CA SER A 52 -6.18 -13.30 -13.17
C SER A 52 -4.91 -14.14 -13.02
N GLU A 53 -4.28 -14.05 -11.87
CA GLU A 53 -3.20 -14.96 -11.50
C GLU A 53 -3.75 -16.39 -11.36
N THR A 54 -3.25 -17.30 -12.17
CA THR A 54 -3.72 -18.69 -12.22
C THR A 54 -2.81 -19.68 -11.50
N THR A 55 -1.60 -19.24 -11.11
CA THR A 55 -0.63 -20.09 -10.41
C THR A 55 -0.47 -19.69 -8.95
N LEU A 56 -0.22 -20.66 -8.07
CA LEU A 56 0.04 -20.38 -6.65
C LEU A 56 1.25 -19.43 -6.48
N ALA A 57 2.30 -19.63 -7.27
CA ALA A 57 3.48 -18.76 -7.24
C ALA A 57 3.14 -17.32 -7.66
N GLY A 58 2.30 -17.16 -8.68
CA GLY A 58 1.78 -15.85 -9.11
C GLY A 58 0.96 -15.18 -8.00
N LEU A 59 0.03 -15.92 -7.40
CA LEU A 59 -0.78 -15.42 -6.28
C LEU A 59 0.07 -14.98 -5.09
N ILE A 60 1.11 -15.75 -4.72
CA ILE A 60 2.03 -15.37 -3.65
C ILE A 60 2.75 -14.07 -4.01
N ARG A 61 3.33 -13.96 -5.21
CA ARG A 61 4.02 -12.73 -5.66
C ARG A 61 3.09 -11.52 -5.67
N HIS A 62 1.87 -11.71 -6.17
CA HIS A 62 0.86 -10.64 -6.21
C HIS A 62 0.49 -10.15 -4.81
N GLN A 63 0.19 -11.06 -3.88
CA GLN A 63 -0.14 -10.72 -2.50
C GLN A 63 1.06 -10.11 -1.76
N GLU A 64 2.26 -10.63 -1.98
CA GLU A 64 3.51 -10.08 -1.43
C GLU A 64 3.69 -8.60 -1.85
N ARG A 65 3.45 -8.27 -3.13
CA ARG A 65 3.49 -6.89 -3.63
C ARG A 65 2.46 -6.00 -2.93
N ILE A 66 1.22 -6.46 -2.79
CA ILE A 66 0.16 -5.72 -2.10
C ILE A 66 0.53 -5.47 -0.63
N VAL A 67 1.03 -6.48 0.07
CA VAL A 67 1.40 -6.37 1.49
C VAL A 67 2.55 -5.39 1.68
N ILE A 68 3.60 -5.49 0.88
CA ILE A 68 4.75 -4.58 0.92
C ILE A 68 4.31 -3.16 0.58
N GLY A 69 3.56 -2.98 -0.51
CA GLY A 69 3.07 -1.66 -0.91
C GLY A 69 2.16 -1.03 0.14
N SER A 70 1.31 -1.83 0.79
CA SER A 70 0.48 -1.34 1.90
C SER A 70 1.30 -0.89 3.11
N ALA A 71 2.37 -1.63 3.45
CA ALA A 71 3.27 -1.25 4.53
C ALA A 71 4.04 0.04 4.20
N ILE A 72 4.53 0.17 2.97
CA ILE A 72 5.20 1.38 2.47
C ILE A 72 4.25 2.57 2.49
N ASN A 73 3.04 2.41 1.95
CA ASN A 73 2.04 3.48 1.95
C ASN A 73 1.68 3.91 3.37
N ALA A 74 1.54 2.96 4.32
CA ALA A 74 1.25 3.28 5.72
C ALA A 74 2.38 4.10 6.35
N ALA A 75 3.65 3.73 6.14
CA ALA A 75 4.80 4.47 6.64
C ALA A 75 4.87 5.88 6.03
N LEU A 76 4.66 5.98 4.71
CA LEU A 76 4.66 7.24 4.00
C LEU A 76 3.50 8.16 4.44
N PHE A 77 2.30 7.62 4.66
CA PHE A 77 1.19 8.41 5.20
C PHE A 77 1.46 8.90 6.63
N ALA A 78 2.09 8.07 7.47
CA ALA A 78 2.50 8.48 8.81
C ALA A 78 3.52 9.64 8.75
N HIS A 79 4.54 9.54 7.90
CA HIS A 79 5.52 10.59 7.64
C HIS A 79 4.85 11.89 7.16
N LEU A 80 4.04 11.82 6.11
CA LEU A 80 3.39 12.99 5.54
C LEU A 80 2.41 13.65 6.51
N ARG A 81 1.64 12.88 7.28
CA ARG A 81 0.69 13.44 8.26
C ARG A 81 1.36 14.10 9.45
N ALA A 82 2.59 13.73 9.77
CA ALA A 82 3.38 14.40 10.81
C ALA A 82 3.86 15.80 10.39
N LEU A 83 3.85 16.12 9.09
CA LEU A 83 4.25 17.41 8.57
C LEU A 83 3.09 18.43 8.59
N PRO A 84 3.36 19.72 8.85
CA PRO A 84 2.40 20.80 8.59
C PRO A 84 1.95 20.83 7.12
N LEU A 85 0.71 21.28 6.83
CA LEU A 85 0.14 21.25 5.47
C LEU A 85 1.05 21.84 4.38
N PRO A 86 1.67 23.01 4.54
CA PRO A 86 2.57 23.56 3.51
C PRO A 86 3.79 22.66 3.26
N ALA A 87 4.40 22.12 4.33
CA ALA A 87 5.54 21.24 4.23
C ALA A 87 5.16 19.87 3.61
N ARG A 88 3.95 19.36 3.88
CA ARG A 88 3.41 18.13 3.29
C ARG A 88 3.31 18.23 1.77
N GLN A 89 2.82 19.33 1.25
CA GLN A 89 2.71 19.56 -0.19
C GLN A 89 4.09 19.73 -0.84
N ALA A 90 5.04 20.37 -0.17
CA ALA A 90 6.41 20.47 -0.64
C ALA A 90 7.08 19.09 -0.67
N GLU A 91 6.87 18.26 0.35
CA GLU A 91 7.40 16.90 0.44
C GLU A 91 6.81 15.99 -0.65
N LEU A 92 5.50 16.06 -0.91
CA LEU A 92 4.89 15.32 -2.02
C LEU A 92 5.51 15.67 -3.36
N ARG A 93 5.77 16.97 -3.62
CA ARG A 93 6.46 17.41 -4.84
C ARG A 93 7.90 16.88 -4.90
N ARG A 94 8.63 16.89 -3.79
CA ARG A 94 9.98 16.35 -3.69
C ARG A 94 10.00 14.85 -4.02
N LEU A 95 9.09 14.08 -3.42
CA LEU A 95 8.95 12.64 -3.65
C LEU A 95 8.54 12.30 -5.09
N ALA A 96 7.80 13.18 -5.76
CA ALA A 96 7.42 13.02 -7.15
C ALA A 96 8.52 13.46 -8.15
N ALA A 97 9.50 14.22 -7.72
CA ALA A 97 10.58 14.73 -8.58
C ALA A 97 11.89 13.94 -8.44
N ASP A 98 12.14 13.32 -7.29
CA ASP A 98 13.39 12.61 -6.99
C ASP A 98 13.14 11.13 -6.70
N PRO A 99 13.60 10.21 -7.56
CA PRO A 99 13.48 8.77 -7.35
C PRO A 99 14.16 8.26 -6.06
N ALA A 100 15.19 8.96 -5.57
CA ALA A 100 15.89 8.57 -4.35
C ALA A 100 15.16 9.02 -3.07
N ALA A 101 14.28 10.01 -3.18
CA ALA A 101 13.61 10.63 -2.03
C ALA A 101 12.76 9.64 -1.25
N LEU A 102 11.99 8.77 -1.94
CA LEU A 102 11.17 7.75 -1.31
C LEU A 102 12.02 6.77 -0.49
N SER A 103 13.15 6.32 -1.06
CA SER A 103 14.06 5.40 -0.37
C SER A 103 14.64 6.00 0.91
N GLY A 104 14.93 7.31 0.93
CA GLY A 104 15.35 8.04 2.13
C GLY A 104 14.28 8.01 3.21
N VAL A 105 13.06 8.45 2.87
CA VAL A 105 11.93 8.45 3.81
C VAL A 105 11.65 7.04 4.37
N LEU A 106 11.65 6.01 3.53
CA LEU A 106 11.40 4.64 3.96
C LEU A 106 12.48 4.11 4.89
N ARG A 107 13.76 4.45 4.63
CA ARG A 107 14.87 4.06 5.51
C ARG A 107 14.71 4.61 6.92
N ASP A 108 14.19 5.83 7.03
CA ASP A 108 14.03 6.51 8.32
C ASP A 108 12.70 6.15 9.00
N SER A 109 11.67 5.83 8.24
CA SER A 109 10.30 5.61 8.74
C SER A 109 9.95 4.14 8.97
N LEU A 110 10.56 3.20 8.25
CA LEU A 110 10.26 1.78 8.42
C LEU A 110 11.04 1.19 9.61
N PRO A 111 10.41 0.31 10.39
CA PRO A 111 11.10 -0.40 11.47
C PRO A 111 12.29 -1.21 10.92
N ARG A 112 13.41 -1.17 11.62
CA ARG A 112 14.64 -1.92 11.24
C ARG A 112 14.69 -3.34 11.77
N ALA A 113 13.76 -3.73 12.63
CA ALA A 113 13.67 -5.08 13.17
C ALA A 113 13.26 -6.09 12.09
N PRO A 114 13.80 -7.32 12.09
CA PRO A 114 13.60 -8.28 11.00
C PRO A 114 12.15 -8.71 10.76
N PHE A 115 11.24 -8.47 11.71
CA PHE A 115 9.83 -8.82 11.62
C PHE A 115 8.89 -7.65 11.93
N GLY A 116 9.36 -6.40 11.82
CA GLY A 116 8.59 -5.21 12.17
C GLY A 116 7.98 -4.45 10.99
N PHE A 117 8.31 -4.80 9.74
CA PHE A 117 7.89 -4.04 8.56
C PHE A 117 6.41 -4.17 8.26
N VAL A 118 5.86 -5.39 8.36
CA VAL A 118 4.43 -5.65 8.20
C VAL A 118 3.82 -5.91 9.57
N PRO A 119 2.75 -5.19 9.95
CA PRO A 119 2.12 -5.38 11.25
C PRO A 119 1.64 -6.81 11.49
N PHE A 120 1.93 -7.36 12.67
CA PHE A 120 1.62 -8.76 13.02
C PHE A 120 0.13 -9.10 12.95
N HIS A 121 -0.75 -8.12 13.21
CA HIS A 121 -2.20 -8.33 13.10
C HIS A 121 -2.66 -8.71 11.69
N PHE A 122 -1.85 -8.47 10.66
CA PHE A 122 -2.13 -8.90 9.29
C PHE A 122 -2.42 -10.41 9.22
N LEU A 123 -1.64 -11.23 9.93
CA LEU A 123 -1.79 -12.69 9.94
C LEU A 123 -3.16 -13.15 10.44
N PHE A 124 -3.73 -12.45 11.41
CA PHE A 124 -4.96 -12.86 12.06
C PHE A 124 -6.22 -12.23 11.46
N LYS A 125 -6.06 -11.30 10.52
CA LYS A 125 -7.18 -10.55 9.92
C LYS A 125 -8.22 -11.46 9.27
N ARG A 126 -7.81 -12.56 8.64
CA ARG A 126 -8.68 -13.53 8.01
C ARG A 126 -9.36 -14.42 9.03
N LEU A 127 -8.61 -14.91 10.00
CA LEU A 127 -9.13 -15.75 11.09
C LEU A 127 -10.14 -14.99 11.96
N ALA A 128 -9.85 -13.75 12.31
CA ALA A 128 -10.73 -12.92 13.12
C ALA A 128 -12.11 -12.64 12.48
N ARG A 129 -12.21 -12.81 11.15
CA ARG A 129 -13.46 -12.62 10.39
C ARG A 129 -14.12 -13.92 9.97
N ALA A 130 -13.51 -15.07 10.28
CA ALA A 130 -14.00 -16.36 9.85
C ALA A 130 -15.23 -16.78 10.71
N ARG A 131 -16.28 -17.24 10.03
CA ARG A 131 -17.37 -17.97 10.67
C ARG A 131 -16.90 -19.39 10.99
N ILE A 132 -17.39 -20.01 12.06
CA ILE A 132 -17.01 -21.36 12.51
C ILE A 132 -17.11 -22.38 11.36
N ALA A 133 -18.19 -22.34 10.59
CA ALA A 133 -18.41 -23.23 9.44
C ALA A 133 -17.35 -23.10 8.32
N ARG A 134 -16.59 -21.99 8.27
CA ARG A 134 -15.53 -21.73 7.29
C ARG A 134 -14.13 -21.82 7.88
N LEU A 135 -14.01 -22.28 9.12
CA LEU A 135 -12.73 -22.35 9.83
C LEU A 135 -11.65 -23.17 9.07
N PRO A 136 -11.94 -24.35 8.46
CA PRO A 136 -10.94 -25.09 7.69
C PRO A 136 -10.36 -24.28 6.53
N VAL A 137 -11.21 -23.57 5.79
CA VAL A 137 -10.79 -22.70 4.68
C VAL A 137 -9.99 -21.49 5.19
N ALA A 138 -10.40 -20.93 6.34
CA ALA A 138 -9.68 -19.82 6.96
C ALA A 138 -8.29 -20.23 7.46
N LEU A 139 -8.12 -21.47 7.95
CA LEU A 139 -6.82 -22.02 8.35
C LEU A 139 -5.88 -22.23 7.15
N LEU A 140 -6.41 -22.75 6.04
CA LEU A 140 -5.63 -22.84 4.78
C LEU A 140 -5.21 -21.43 4.31
N GLY A 141 -6.14 -20.47 4.35
CA GLY A 141 -5.85 -19.09 4.04
C GLY A 141 -4.81 -18.46 4.99
N PHE A 142 -4.84 -18.82 6.27
CA PHE A 142 -3.83 -18.39 7.23
C PHE A 142 -2.42 -18.91 6.87
N GLY A 143 -2.30 -20.18 6.46
CA GLY A 143 -1.04 -20.73 5.96
C GLY A 143 -0.49 -19.94 4.76
N PHE A 144 -1.35 -19.61 3.81
CA PHE A 144 -1.00 -18.76 2.68
C PHE A 144 -0.55 -17.35 3.15
N ASP A 145 -1.34 -16.70 4.02
CA ASP A 145 -1.03 -15.37 4.57
C ASP A 145 0.29 -15.38 5.35
N ALA A 146 0.62 -16.46 6.06
CA ALA A 146 1.88 -16.63 6.78
C ALA A 146 3.09 -16.69 5.83
N ILE A 147 2.97 -17.43 4.71
CA ILE A 147 4.02 -17.49 3.68
C ILE A 147 4.24 -16.09 3.09
N VAL A 148 3.17 -15.41 2.70
CA VAL A 148 3.23 -14.05 2.15
C VAL A 148 3.85 -13.09 3.16
N TYR A 149 3.43 -13.15 4.42
CA TYR A 149 3.95 -12.32 5.50
C TYR A 149 5.46 -12.49 5.69
N LEU A 150 5.92 -13.75 5.83
CA LEU A 150 7.35 -14.04 6.02
C LEU A 150 8.19 -13.56 4.82
N ARG A 151 7.72 -13.81 3.60
CA ARG A 151 8.42 -13.35 2.39
C ARG A 151 8.49 -11.84 2.30
N ALA A 152 7.38 -11.14 2.61
CA ALA A 152 7.34 -9.68 2.64
C ALA A 152 8.32 -9.12 3.66
N GLN A 153 8.34 -9.65 4.89
CA GLN A 153 9.30 -9.25 5.93
C GLN A 153 10.76 -9.43 5.48
N ILE A 154 11.09 -10.60 4.93
CA ILE A 154 12.46 -10.90 4.45
C ILE A 154 12.87 -9.95 3.31
N ARG A 155 11.96 -9.70 2.36
CA ARG A 155 12.26 -8.81 1.23
C ARG A 155 12.45 -7.36 1.69
N MET A 156 11.60 -6.86 2.57
CA MET A 156 11.74 -5.52 3.13
C MET A 156 13.01 -5.40 3.98
N ALA A 157 13.36 -6.41 4.78
CA ALA A 157 14.60 -6.44 5.55
C ALA A 157 15.86 -6.38 4.66
N ARG A 158 15.77 -6.91 3.44
CA ARG A 158 16.86 -6.84 2.44
C ARG A 158 16.90 -5.52 1.65
N GLY A 159 16.08 -4.55 2.02
CA GLY A 159 16.00 -3.26 1.34
C GLY A 159 15.23 -3.28 0.01
N ALA A 160 14.56 -4.39 -0.31
CA ALA A 160 13.76 -4.52 -1.52
C ALA A 160 12.38 -3.89 -1.31
N GLY A 161 12.30 -2.60 -1.11
CA GLY A 161 11.02 -1.88 -0.98
C GLY A 161 10.80 -0.87 -2.09
N ALA A 162 11.82 -0.12 -2.46
CA ALA A 162 11.82 0.77 -3.61
C ALA A 162 12.52 0.07 -4.79
N GLY A 163 11.87 -0.02 -5.94
CA GLY A 163 12.45 -0.67 -7.14
C GLY A 163 11.97 -2.11 -7.35
N PHE A 164 10.73 -2.37 -7.04
CA PHE A 164 10.08 -3.68 -7.23
C PHE A 164 9.71 -4.01 -8.69
N TRP A 165 9.93 -3.09 -9.59
CA TRP A 165 9.49 -3.13 -11.00
C TRP A 165 10.66 -3.25 -11.93
#